data_c2711f075c5ddd38759a4cccfa4b02b6
#
_entry.id   c2711f075c5ddd38759a4cccfa4b02b6
#
_cell.length_a   1.000
_cell.length_b   1.000
_cell.length_c   1.000
_cell.angle_alpha   90.00
_cell.angle_beta   90.00
_cell.angle_gamma   90.00
#
_symmetry.space_group_name_H-M   'P 1'
#
loop_
_entity.id
_entity.type
_entity.pdbx_description
1 polymer ?
#
loop_
_entity_poly.entity_id
_entity_poly.type
_entity_poly.pdbx_seq_one_letter_code
_entity_poly.pdbx_strand_id
1 'polypeptide(L)'
;MKLVYENKLSCENDVKDFVLEGSAEIYFENGKMRMKNALSADLGQKSNFVYWCNEDFPSDVQIEWEFRPIEEPGLAILFFSAKGVNGEDLFDPSLQERDGQYNLYHSGDINAYHVSYFRRKWDEERGFHTCNLRKSKGFHLVVQGADPIPNCEDAFESYHIKLVKKTVRLIL
;
A
#
# COMPACT_ATOMS: atom_id res chain seq x y z
N MET A 1 6.30 -20.22 9.78
CA MET A 1 6.44 -18.86 10.34
C MET A 1 5.45 -18.72 11.49
N LYS A 2 5.78 -17.98 12.57
CA LYS A 2 4.82 -17.73 13.67
C LYS A 2 3.91 -16.58 13.25
N LEU A 3 2.60 -16.69 13.47
CA LEU A 3 1.65 -15.57 13.32
C LEU A 3 2.04 -14.48 14.35
N VAL A 4 2.23 -13.26 13.88
CA VAL A 4 2.62 -12.10 14.71
C VAL A 4 1.51 -11.06 14.80
N TYR A 5 0.65 -10.99 13.79
CA TYR A 5 -0.48 -10.07 13.72
C TYR A 5 -1.57 -10.64 12.83
N GLU A 6 -2.81 -10.42 13.18
CA GLU A 6 -3.99 -10.72 12.37
C GLU A 6 -5.03 -9.62 12.58
N ASN A 7 -5.63 -9.14 11.50
CA ASN A 7 -6.70 -8.17 11.53
C ASN A 7 -7.74 -8.53 10.48
N LYS A 8 -9.00 -8.57 10.89
CA LYS A 8 -10.11 -8.95 10.00
C LYS A 8 -10.52 -7.83 9.06
N LEU A 9 -10.17 -6.57 9.39
CA LEU A 9 -10.61 -5.37 8.65
C LEU A 9 -12.14 -5.38 8.41
N SER A 10 -12.91 -5.72 9.44
CA SER A 10 -14.33 -5.99 9.34
C SER A 10 -15.24 -4.92 9.95
N CYS A 11 -14.66 -4.06 10.80
CA CYS A 11 -15.38 -2.98 11.48
C CYS A 11 -14.40 -1.86 11.90
N GLU A 12 -14.95 -0.73 12.31
CA GLU A 12 -14.16 0.44 12.75
C GLU A 12 -13.19 0.11 13.90
N ASN A 13 -13.60 -0.78 14.82
CA ASN A 13 -12.75 -1.15 15.95
C ASN A 13 -11.47 -1.90 15.51
N ASP A 14 -11.51 -2.59 14.39
CA ASP A 14 -10.35 -3.32 13.85
C ASP A 14 -9.24 -2.38 13.39
N VAL A 15 -9.58 -1.14 13.05
CA VAL A 15 -8.66 -0.14 12.46
C VAL A 15 -8.60 1.16 13.26
N LYS A 16 -9.07 1.16 14.50
CA LYS A 16 -9.13 2.36 15.35
C LYS A 16 -7.77 3.03 15.60
N ASP A 17 -6.71 2.24 15.57
CA ASP A 17 -5.33 2.69 15.78
C ASP A 17 -4.55 2.89 14.46
N PHE A 18 -5.22 2.75 13.31
CA PHE A 18 -4.60 3.02 12.03
C PHE A 18 -4.49 4.53 11.78
N VAL A 19 -3.48 4.94 11.04
CA VAL A 19 -3.19 6.35 10.73
C VAL A 19 -3.49 6.64 9.27
N LEU A 20 -4.39 7.59 9.03
CA LEU A 20 -4.72 8.07 7.69
C LEU A 20 -3.86 9.29 7.34
N GLU A 21 -3.15 9.23 6.24
CA GLU A 21 -2.46 10.35 5.61
C GLU A 21 -3.15 10.67 4.28
N GLY A 22 -3.58 11.92 4.09
CA GLY A 22 -4.44 12.34 2.98
C GLY A 22 -5.93 12.24 3.32
N SER A 23 -6.78 12.15 2.28
CA SER A 23 -8.23 12.17 2.44
C SER A 23 -8.87 10.94 1.80
N ALA A 24 -9.53 10.11 2.61
CA ALA A 24 -10.21 8.91 2.17
C ALA A 24 -11.54 8.70 2.90
N GLU A 25 -12.45 8.03 2.24
CA GLU A 25 -13.61 7.42 2.87
C GLU A 25 -13.25 5.98 3.23
N ILE A 26 -13.22 5.69 4.54
CA ILE A 26 -13.02 4.33 5.07
C ILE A 26 -14.35 3.89 5.67
N TYR A 27 -14.93 2.83 5.14
CA TYR A 27 -16.21 2.32 5.62
C TYR A 27 -16.25 0.80 5.56
N PHE A 28 -17.25 0.18 6.17
CA PHE A 28 -17.37 -1.27 6.29
C PHE A 28 -18.70 -1.73 5.71
N GLU A 29 -18.62 -2.69 4.82
CA GLU A 29 -19.78 -3.30 4.19
C GLU A 29 -19.62 -4.81 4.13
N ASN A 30 -20.62 -5.52 4.61
CA ASN A 30 -20.63 -7.01 4.68
C ASN A 30 -19.38 -7.59 5.36
N GLY A 31 -18.91 -6.92 6.45
CA GLY A 31 -17.74 -7.37 7.20
C GLY A 31 -16.42 -7.22 6.46
N LYS A 32 -16.33 -6.31 5.51
CA LYS A 32 -15.12 -5.98 4.75
C LYS A 32 -14.88 -4.47 4.75
N MET A 33 -13.62 -4.08 4.95
CA MET A 33 -13.20 -2.69 4.82
C MET A 33 -13.25 -2.25 3.36
N ARG A 34 -13.81 -1.08 3.13
CA ARG A 34 -13.81 -0.36 1.86
C ARG A 34 -13.00 0.90 2.00
N MET A 35 -12.16 1.17 1.04
CA MET A 35 -11.36 2.40 0.98
C MET A 35 -11.55 3.06 -0.37
N LYS A 36 -11.80 4.35 -0.35
CA LYS A 36 -11.94 5.14 -1.57
C LYS A 36 -11.43 6.56 -1.34
N ASN A 37 -10.95 7.20 -2.41
CA ASN A 37 -10.56 8.61 -2.38
C ASN A 37 -11.78 9.49 -2.01
N ALA A 38 -11.62 10.39 -1.05
CA ALA A 38 -12.64 11.35 -0.67
C ALA A 38 -12.62 12.61 -1.57
N LEU A 39 -11.52 12.85 -2.27
CA LEU A 39 -11.32 14.01 -3.12
C LEU A 39 -11.43 13.64 -4.61
N SER A 40 -11.81 14.63 -5.44
CA SER A 40 -11.90 14.47 -6.89
C SER A 40 -10.57 14.01 -7.50
N ALA A 41 -10.64 13.10 -8.47
CA ALA A 41 -9.50 12.65 -9.25
C ALA A 41 -8.81 13.79 -10.03
N ASP A 42 -9.52 14.88 -10.34
CA ASP A 42 -8.99 16.07 -11.02
C ASP A 42 -7.88 16.75 -10.21
N LEU A 43 -7.82 16.53 -8.90
CA LEU A 43 -6.74 17.02 -8.04
C LEU A 43 -5.44 16.23 -8.17
N GLY A 44 -5.43 15.17 -8.98
CA GLY A 44 -4.24 14.36 -9.27
C GLY A 44 -3.67 13.73 -8.01
N GLN A 45 -2.40 14.01 -7.70
CA GLN A 45 -1.71 13.43 -6.54
C GLN A 45 -2.32 13.83 -5.19
N LYS A 46 -2.96 14.97 -5.10
CA LYS A 46 -3.61 15.46 -3.87
C LYS A 46 -4.84 14.64 -3.47
N SER A 47 -5.41 13.87 -4.39
CA SER A 47 -6.51 12.95 -4.10
C SER A 47 -6.07 11.58 -3.59
N ASN A 48 -4.77 11.28 -3.61
CA ASN A 48 -4.27 10.03 -3.06
C ASN A 48 -4.32 10.05 -1.52
N PHE A 49 -4.26 8.86 -0.95
CA PHE A 49 -4.15 8.67 0.49
C PHE A 49 -3.29 7.45 0.81
N VAL A 50 -2.79 7.39 2.03
CA VAL A 50 -2.16 6.19 2.60
C VAL A 50 -2.78 5.91 3.96
N TYR A 51 -3.11 4.64 4.21
CA TYR A 51 -3.71 4.19 5.45
C TYR A 51 -2.79 3.16 6.11
N TRP A 52 -2.14 3.55 7.20
CA TRP A 52 -1.11 2.79 7.86
C TRP A 52 -1.66 1.94 9.00
N CYS A 53 -1.30 0.67 9.02
CA CYS A 53 -1.35 -0.14 10.22
C CYS A 53 -0.24 0.32 11.17
N ASN A 54 -0.59 0.80 12.35
CA ASN A 54 0.35 1.34 13.34
C ASN A 54 0.91 0.22 14.24
N GLU A 55 1.51 -0.80 13.63
CA GLU A 55 2.13 -1.92 14.33
C GLU A 55 3.56 -2.15 13.82
N ASP A 56 4.44 -2.54 14.72
CA ASP A 56 5.81 -2.91 14.38
C ASP A 56 5.90 -4.38 13.93
N PHE A 57 6.53 -4.60 12.79
CA PHE A 57 6.72 -5.93 12.22
C PHE A 57 8.20 -6.33 12.15
N PRO A 58 8.53 -7.63 12.31
CA PRO A 58 9.91 -8.11 12.18
C PRO A 58 10.45 -7.90 10.76
N SER A 59 11.79 -7.85 10.65
CA SER A 59 12.47 -7.69 9.36
C SER A 59 12.13 -8.80 8.36
N ASP A 60 12.01 -10.04 8.84
CA ASP A 60 11.60 -11.18 8.05
C ASP A 60 10.12 -11.43 8.28
N VAL A 61 9.31 -11.14 7.29
CA VAL A 61 7.86 -11.17 7.40
C VAL A 61 7.20 -11.74 6.15
N GLN A 62 6.10 -12.43 6.36
CA GLN A 62 5.13 -12.79 5.34
C GLN A 62 3.86 -11.99 5.60
N ILE A 63 3.40 -11.26 4.60
CA ILE A 63 2.19 -10.44 4.63
C ILE A 63 1.20 -11.08 3.66
N GLU A 64 0.00 -11.35 4.13
CA GLU A 64 -1.08 -11.91 3.32
C GLU A 64 -2.34 -11.06 3.50
N TRP A 65 -3.04 -10.80 2.42
CA TRP A 65 -4.30 -10.06 2.45
C TRP A 65 -5.21 -10.44 1.29
N GLU A 66 -6.50 -10.19 1.49
CA GLU A 66 -7.50 -10.29 0.44
C GLU A 66 -7.75 -8.91 -0.17
N PHE A 67 -7.77 -8.84 -1.49
CA PHE A 67 -8.03 -7.62 -2.22
C PHE A 67 -9.04 -7.84 -3.33
N ARG A 68 -9.98 -6.91 -3.46
CA ARG A 68 -10.88 -6.83 -4.61
C ARG A 68 -10.96 -5.39 -5.10
N PRO A 69 -10.62 -5.10 -6.35
CA PRO A 69 -10.88 -3.80 -6.96
C PRO A 69 -12.38 -3.63 -7.18
N ILE A 70 -12.90 -2.42 -6.90
CA ILE A 70 -14.34 -2.14 -6.99
C ILE A 70 -14.64 -1.12 -8.08
N GLU A 71 -13.76 -0.17 -8.28
CA GLU A 71 -13.97 0.95 -9.19
C GLU A 71 -12.65 1.38 -9.84
N GLU A 72 -12.71 1.82 -11.08
CA GLU A 72 -11.61 2.43 -11.84
C GLU A 72 -11.99 3.84 -12.29
N PRO A 73 -10.99 4.73 -12.51
CA PRO A 73 -9.54 4.46 -12.47
C PRO A 73 -9.03 4.25 -11.05
N GLY A 74 -8.02 3.39 -10.87
CA GLY A 74 -7.51 3.03 -9.56
C GLY A 74 -6.05 2.57 -9.56
N LEU A 75 -5.43 2.71 -8.38
CA LEU A 75 -4.07 2.24 -8.12
C LEU A 75 -3.97 1.77 -6.67
N ALA A 76 -3.65 0.49 -6.47
CA ALA A 76 -3.41 -0.05 -5.13
C ALA A 76 -1.92 -0.35 -4.92
N ILE A 77 -1.38 0.18 -3.82
CA ILE A 77 0.02 0.03 -3.41
C ILE A 77 0.09 -0.43 -1.97
N LEU A 78 0.90 -1.44 -1.69
CA LEU A 78 1.31 -1.79 -0.33
C LEU A 78 2.68 -1.20 -0.05
N PHE A 79 2.80 -0.38 1.00
CA PHE A 79 4.07 0.05 1.59
C PHE A 79 4.43 -0.88 2.75
N PHE A 80 5.69 -1.24 2.88
CA PHE A 80 6.17 -2.10 3.97
C PHE A 80 7.62 -1.80 4.33
N SER A 81 8.01 -2.17 5.55
CA SER A 81 9.33 -1.85 6.12
C SER A 81 9.64 -0.35 6.10
N ALA A 82 8.63 0.48 6.34
CA ALA A 82 8.75 1.92 6.34
C ALA A 82 9.37 2.42 7.65
N LYS A 83 10.35 3.32 7.54
CA LYS A 83 11.01 4.04 8.65
C LYS A 83 11.57 5.36 8.14
N GLY A 84 11.84 6.30 9.04
CA GLY A 84 12.61 7.50 8.71
C GLY A 84 13.99 7.14 8.13
N VAL A 85 14.57 8.04 7.38
CA VAL A 85 15.85 7.81 6.66
C VAL A 85 17.03 7.53 7.60
N ASN A 86 17.00 8.00 8.85
CA ASN A 86 18.00 7.71 9.87
C ASN A 86 17.55 6.62 10.87
N GLY A 87 16.42 5.96 10.59
CA GLY A 87 15.88 4.88 11.43
C GLY A 87 14.80 5.31 12.42
N GLU A 88 14.33 6.57 12.33
CA GLU A 88 13.23 7.10 13.13
C GLU A 88 11.97 6.24 12.96
N ASP A 89 11.09 6.27 13.95
CA ASP A 89 9.73 5.76 13.81
C ASP A 89 9.02 6.42 12.63
N LEU A 90 8.14 5.69 11.94
CA LEU A 90 7.41 6.22 10.78
C LEU A 90 6.58 7.46 11.10
N PHE A 91 6.10 7.57 12.33
CA PHE A 91 5.28 8.68 12.81
C PHE A 91 6.04 9.67 13.73
N ASP A 92 7.37 9.61 13.71
CA ASP A 92 8.18 10.57 14.46
C ASP A 92 7.89 12.00 13.99
N PRO A 93 7.58 12.94 14.89
CA PRO A 93 7.21 14.31 14.53
C PRO A 93 8.35 15.12 13.90
N SER A 94 9.58 14.62 13.90
CA SER A 94 10.71 15.24 13.18
C SER A 94 10.69 14.97 11.69
N LEU A 95 9.91 13.97 11.22
CA LEU A 95 9.74 13.67 9.81
C LEU A 95 8.79 14.65 9.13
N GLN A 96 8.98 14.82 7.83
CA GLN A 96 8.08 15.64 7.01
C GLN A 96 6.65 15.10 7.10
N GLU A 97 5.69 16.00 7.31
CA GLU A 97 4.28 15.66 7.23
C GLU A 97 3.92 15.11 5.84
N ARG A 98 3.14 14.03 5.80
CA ARG A 98 2.70 13.35 4.58
C ARG A 98 1.18 13.42 4.47
N ASP A 99 0.71 13.66 3.26
CA ASP A 99 -0.70 13.93 2.97
C ASP A 99 -1.28 13.08 1.83
N GLY A 100 -0.66 11.93 1.55
CA GLY A 100 -1.08 11.03 0.46
C GLY A 100 -0.38 11.29 -0.87
N GLN A 101 0.26 12.44 -1.08
CA GLN A 101 0.99 12.72 -2.32
C GLN A 101 2.18 11.77 -2.47
N TYR A 102 2.22 11.01 -3.57
CA TYR A 102 3.13 9.89 -3.76
C TYR A 102 4.62 10.25 -3.66
N ASN A 103 5.00 11.47 -4.08
CA ASN A 103 6.38 11.95 -3.98
C ASN A 103 6.89 12.03 -2.53
N LEU A 104 6.03 12.25 -1.54
CA LEU A 104 6.39 12.28 -0.12
C LEU A 104 6.81 10.90 0.39
N TYR A 105 6.33 9.83 -0.24
CA TYR A 105 6.63 8.44 0.13
C TYR A 105 7.82 7.83 -0.64
N HIS A 106 8.08 8.29 -1.85
CA HIS A 106 9.17 7.73 -2.63
C HIS A 106 10.43 8.61 -2.67
N SER A 107 10.32 9.91 -2.37
CA SER A 107 11.45 10.87 -2.42
C SER A 107 11.56 11.75 -1.18
N GLY A 108 10.64 11.63 -0.22
CA GLY A 108 10.65 12.33 1.07
C GLY A 108 11.75 11.84 2.00
N ASP A 109 11.48 11.85 3.29
CA ASP A 109 12.43 11.49 4.36
C ASP A 109 12.19 10.11 4.99
N ILE A 110 11.44 9.24 4.30
CA ILE A 110 11.26 7.85 4.70
C ILE A 110 11.94 6.87 3.74
N ASN A 111 12.43 5.78 4.30
CA ASN A 111 12.82 4.58 3.57
C ASN A 111 11.67 3.57 3.63
N ALA A 112 11.28 3.00 2.50
CA ALA A 112 10.27 1.97 2.42
C ALA A 112 10.48 1.06 1.20
N TYR A 113 9.94 -0.13 1.24
CA TYR A 113 9.57 -0.84 0.02
C TYR A 113 8.10 -0.57 -0.29
N HIS A 114 7.76 -0.55 -1.57
CA HIS A 114 6.36 -0.49 -1.97
C HIS A 114 6.13 -1.30 -3.24
N VAL A 115 4.99 -1.96 -3.27
CA VAL A 115 4.56 -2.77 -4.42
C VAL A 115 3.21 -2.27 -4.92
N SER A 116 3.17 -1.84 -6.17
CA SER A 116 1.91 -1.54 -6.85
C SER A 116 1.39 -2.84 -7.48
N TYR A 117 0.35 -3.40 -6.88
CA TYR A 117 -0.18 -4.72 -7.24
C TYR A 117 -1.49 -4.68 -8.02
N PHE A 118 -2.11 -3.49 -8.17
CA PHE A 118 -3.22 -3.21 -9.06
C PHE A 118 -3.03 -1.81 -9.65
N ARG A 119 -2.82 -1.72 -10.98
CA ARG A 119 -2.50 -0.48 -11.68
C ARG A 119 -3.46 -0.28 -12.85
N ARG A 120 -4.46 0.58 -12.64
CA ARG A 120 -5.49 0.95 -13.62
C ARG A 120 -5.79 2.45 -13.54
N LYS A 121 -4.76 3.24 -13.19
CA LYS A 121 -4.91 4.70 -13.06
C LYS A 121 -4.90 5.40 -14.42
N TRP A 122 -4.13 4.85 -15.37
CA TRP A 122 -3.98 5.38 -16.72
C TRP A 122 -4.52 4.36 -17.73
N ASP A 123 -5.07 4.85 -18.86
CA ASP A 123 -5.70 3.98 -19.87
C ASP A 123 -4.76 2.89 -20.40
N GLU A 124 -3.49 3.20 -20.60
CA GLU A 124 -2.48 2.24 -21.06
C GLU A 124 -2.18 1.14 -20.04
N GLU A 125 -2.40 1.38 -18.76
CA GLU A 125 -2.24 0.38 -17.70
C GLU A 125 -3.33 -0.70 -17.75
N ARG A 126 -4.47 -0.42 -18.35
CA ARG A 126 -5.54 -1.42 -18.54
C ARG A 126 -5.19 -2.47 -19.59
N GLY A 127 -4.40 -2.10 -20.59
CA GLY A 127 -3.92 -3.00 -21.63
C GLY A 127 -2.62 -3.73 -21.30
N PHE A 128 -1.88 -3.24 -20.31
CA PHE A 128 -0.57 -3.77 -19.95
C PHE A 128 -0.39 -3.86 -18.42
N HIS A 129 -0.87 -4.95 -17.88
CA HIS A 129 -0.94 -5.20 -16.45
C HIS A 129 0.43 -5.52 -15.82
N THR A 130 0.98 -4.59 -15.07
CA THR A 130 2.28 -4.78 -14.40
C THR A 130 2.20 -4.53 -12.90
N CYS A 131 2.93 -5.35 -12.15
CA CYS A 131 3.21 -5.19 -10.74
C CYS A 131 4.65 -4.67 -10.57
N ASN A 132 4.84 -3.56 -9.87
CA ASN A 132 6.16 -2.95 -9.68
C ASN A 132 6.54 -2.95 -8.20
N LEU A 133 7.63 -3.64 -7.87
CA LEU A 133 8.29 -3.49 -6.56
C LEU A 133 9.36 -2.40 -6.67
N ARG A 134 9.27 -1.42 -5.78
CA ARG A 134 10.22 -0.30 -5.70
C ARG A 134 10.79 -0.14 -4.31
N LYS A 135 11.94 0.52 -4.24
CA LYS A 135 12.59 0.94 -3.00
C LYS A 135 12.65 2.45 -2.96
N SER A 136 12.25 3.03 -1.83
CA SER A 136 12.44 4.41 -1.43
C SER A 136 13.54 4.47 -0.35
N LYS A 137 14.24 5.54 -0.16
CA LYS A 137 14.18 6.81 -0.86
C LYS A 137 14.78 6.64 -2.27
N GLY A 138 14.30 7.41 -3.27
CA GLY A 138 14.92 7.48 -4.61
C GLY A 138 14.12 6.79 -5.72
N PHE A 139 12.94 6.23 -5.44
CA PHE A 139 12.04 5.66 -6.43
C PHE A 139 12.65 4.53 -7.30
N HIS A 140 13.55 3.74 -6.73
CA HIS A 140 14.27 2.71 -7.46
C HIS A 140 13.39 1.51 -7.79
N LEU A 141 13.26 1.18 -9.08
CA LEU A 141 12.61 -0.07 -9.51
C LEU A 141 13.51 -1.26 -9.15
N VAL A 142 13.01 -2.15 -8.31
CA VAL A 142 13.71 -3.38 -7.90
C VAL A 142 13.38 -4.50 -8.86
N VAL A 143 12.10 -4.70 -9.14
CA VAL A 143 11.62 -5.71 -10.08
C VAL A 143 10.24 -5.32 -10.61
N GLN A 144 9.97 -5.70 -11.85
CA GLN A 144 8.66 -5.62 -12.46
C GLN A 144 8.18 -7.04 -12.77
N GLY A 145 6.92 -7.31 -12.46
CA GLY A 145 6.24 -8.57 -12.74
C GLY A 145 4.88 -8.33 -13.38
N ALA A 146 4.16 -9.41 -13.62
CA ALA A 146 2.79 -9.35 -14.08
C ALA A 146 1.83 -9.04 -12.91
N ASP A 147 0.75 -8.34 -13.22
CA ASP A 147 -0.41 -8.17 -12.36
C ASP A 147 -1.54 -9.05 -12.92
N PRO A 148 -1.86 -10.19 -12.27
CA PRO A 148 -2.88 -11.11 -12.76
C PRO A 148 -4.31 -10.70 -12.39
N ILE A 149 -4.49 -9.64 -11.59
CA ILE A 149 -5.82 -9.19 -11.17
C ILE A 149 -6.51 -8.56 -12.38
N PRO A 150 -7.73 -8.97 -12.73
CA PRO A 150 -8.45 -8.39 -13.86
C PRO A 150 -8.93 -6.96 -13.57
N ASN A 151 -9.41 -6.27 -14.59
CA ASN A 151 -10.09 -4.99 -14.43
C ASN A 151 -11.35 -5.14 -13.56
N CYS A 152 -11.83 -4.04 -12.97
CA CYS A 152 -12.93 -4.08 -11.99
C CYS A 152 -14.20 -4.75 -12.53
N GLU A 153 -14.51 -4.56 -13.79
CA GLU A 153 -15.69 -5.16 -14.45
C GLU A 153 -15.66 -6.70 -14.46
N ASP A 154 -14.47 -7.31 -14.41
CA ASP A 154 -14.24 -8.75 -14.42
C ASP A 154 -13.80 -9.31 -13.04
N ALA A 155 -13.62 -8.44 -12.04
CA ALA A 155 -13.17 -8.81 -10.69
C ALA A 155 -14.36 -9.13 -9.76
N PHE A 156 -14.96 -10.31 -9.91
CA PHE A 156 -16.16 -10.69 -9.15
C PHE A 156 -15.90 -11.17 -7.73
N GLU A 157 -14.67 -11.56 -7.40
CA GLU A 157 -14.27 -12.10 -6.10
C GLU A 157 -13.00 -11.44 -5.56
N SER A 158 -12.63 -11.76 -4.32
CA SER A 158 -11.37 -11.29 -3.72
C SER A 158 -10.22 -12.16 -4.19
N TYR A 159 -9.07 -11.51 -4.38
CA TYR A 159 -7.80 -12.12 -4.75
C TYR A 159 -6.90 -12.20 -3.52
N HIS A 160 -6.42 -13.39 -3.22
CA HIS A 160 -5.45 -13.61 -2.15
C HIS A 160 -4.05 -13.18 -2.62
N ILE A 161 -3.45 -12.24 -1.92
CA ILE A 161 -2.13 -11.73 -2.23
C ILE A 161 -1.17 -12.08 -1.10
N LYS A 162 0.01 -12.54 -1.48
CA LYS A 162 1.07 -12.94 -0.54
C LYS A 162 2.38 -12.27 -0.91
N LEU A 163 2.98 -11.59 0.06
CA LEU A 163 4.30 -11.01 -0.02
C LEU A 163 5.21 -11.65 1.02
N VAL A 164 6.40 -12.07 0.61
CA VAL A 164 7.41 -12.62 1.53
C VAL A 164 8.67 -11.77 1.44
N LYS A 165 9.04 -11.18 2.56
CA LYS A 165 10.32 -10.48 2.72
C LYS A 165 11.22 -11.29 3.62
N LYS A 166 12.44 -11.56 3.14
CA LYS A 166 13.51 -12.17 3.92
C LYS A 166 14.77 -11.33 3.81
N THR A 167 15.48 -11.21 4.92
CA THR A 167 16.79 -10.58 4.94
C THR A 167 17.78 -11.56 4.32
N VAL A 168 18.25 -11.28 3.11
CA VAL A 168 19.35 -12.05 2.49
C VAL A 168 20.67 -11.47 2.99
N ARG A 169 21.44 -12.24 3.75
CA ARG A 169 22.86 -11.95 3.96
C ARG A 169 23.61 -12.40 2.71
N LEU A 170 24.08 -11.46 1.90
CA LEU A 170 25.16 -11.72 0.94
C LEU A 170 26.44 -11.82 1.78
N ILE A 171 27.01 -13.04 1.84
CA ILE A 171 28.40 -13.23 2.27
C ILE A 171 29.19 -13.28 0.95
N LEU A 172 29.94 -12.22 0.68
CA LEU A 172 30.94 -12.20 -0.37
C LEU A 172 32.23 -12.85 0.15
#